data_dc67f58b6c50e4fe2b47e4a8a9181742
#
_entry.id   dc67f58b6c50e4fe2b47e4a8a9181742
#
_cell.length_a   1.000
_cell.length_b   1.000
_cell.length_c   1.000
_cell.angle_alpha   90.00
_cell.angle_beta   90.00
_cell.angle_gamma   90.00
#
_symmetry.space_group_name_H-M   'P 1'
#
loop_
_entity.id
_entity.type
_entity.pdbx_description
1 polymer ?
#
loop_
_entity_poly.entity_id
_entity_poly.type
_entity_poly.pdbx_seq_one_letter_code
_entity_poly.pdbx_strand_id
1 'polypeptide(L)'
;MLHYSIYKAKKENASWITFIHGAGGSSAIWFKQIRFFSKNFNLLLIDLRGHGASKDLIQNPFKTKYSFESIAEDIFEVMDHVKIEKSHFVGISLGTILIRQLAEMQPKRVDKMIMGGAILELNLRSRILMYFGNATKSVLPYMWLYRFFAFIIMPNRNHKESRILFIREAKKLYQKEFIRWFKLTSEIIPKLRIFRKVTVDIPTLYIMGDQDYMFLPSVRKVT
;
A
#
# COMPACT_ATOMS: atom_id res chain seq x y z
N MET A 1 -5.07 12.76 -11.96
CA MET A 1 -5.61 12.40 -10.64
C MET A 1 -5.90 10.91 -10.60
N LEU A 2 -5.70 10.23 -9.47
CA LEU A 2 -6.01 8.81 -9.29
C LEU A 2 -7.52 8.55 -9.27
N HIS A 3 -7.93 7.33 -9.65
CA HIS A 3 -9.31 6.88 -9.45
C HIS A 3 -9.55 6.63 -7.96
N TYR A 4 -10.73 7.03 -7.49
CA TYR A 4 -11.15 6.85 -6.11
C TYR A 4 -12.66 6.60 -6.00
N SER A 5 -13.07 6.03 -4.88
CA SER A 5 -14.46 5.83 -4.50
C SER A 5 -14.73 6.42 -3.13
N ILE A 6 -15.89 7.05 -2.97
CA ILE A 6 -16.33 7.67 -1.71
C ILE A 6 -17.57 6.97 -1.20
N TYR A 7 -17.60 6.71 0.10
CA TYR A 7 -18.78 6.26 0.84
C TYR A 7 -19.01 7.19 2.01
N LYS A 8 -20.08 7.98 1.95
CA LYS A 8 -20.44 8.90 3.01
C LYS A 8 -21.11 8.18 4.18
N ALA A 9 -20.74 8.54 5.40
CA ALA A 9 -21.47 8.12 6.59
C ALA A 9 -22.85 8.79 6.65
N LYS A 10 -23.76 8.15 7.39
CA LYS A 10 -25.04 8.80 7.72
C LYS A 10 -24.90 9.87 8.79
N LYS A 11 -23.83 9.79 9.59
CA LYS A 11 -23.52 10.74 10.65
C LYS A 11 -22.98 12.04 10.04
N GLU A 12 -23.55 13.17 10.39
CA GLU A 12 -23.02 14.48 10.03
C GLU A 12 -21.63 14.68 10.64
N ASN A 13 -20.75 15.39 9.92
CA ASN A 13 -19.38 15.69 10.34
C ASN A 13 -18.55 14.46 10.72
N ALA A 14 -18.85 13.32 10.11
CA ALA A 14 -18.08 12.10 10.32
C ALA A 14 -16.64 12.28 9.85
N SER A 15 -15.67 11.79 10.65
CA SER A 15 -14.25 11.75 10.28
C SER A 15 -14.03 10.89 9.04
N TRP A 16 -12.93 11.11 8.34
CA TRP A 16 -12.56 10.36 7.15
C TRP A 16 -11.62 9.20 7.48
N ILE A 17 -11.81 8.11 6.75
CA ILE A 17 -10.82 7.01 6.65
C ILE A 17 -10.40 6.88 5.19
N THR A 18 -9.11 7.00 4.93
CA THR A 18 -8.51 6.79 3.60
C THR A 18 -7.83 5.42 3.56
N PHE A 19 -8.23 4.58 2.59
CA PHE A 19 -7.75 3.22 2.43
C PHE A 19 -6.72 3.13 1.31
N ILE A 20 -5.52 2.59 1.62
CA ILE A 20 -4.39 2.44 0.70
C ILE A 20 -4.05 0.96 0.55
N HIS A 21 -4.23 0.41 -0.66
CA HIS A 21 -3.92 -0.99 -0.95
C HIS A 21 -2.41 -1.24 -1.10
N GLY A 22 -2.02 -2.52 -1.13
CA GLY A 22 -0.66 -2.97 -1.36
C GLY A 22 -0.31 -3.14 -2.85
N ALA A 23 0.92 -3.53 -3.13
CA ALA A 23 1.40 -3.80 -4.49
C ALA A 23 0.55 -4.86 -5.19
N GLY A 24 0.17 -4.59 -6.44
CA GLY A 24 -0.66 -5.48 -7.25
C GLY A 24 -2.12 -5.57 -6.81
N GLY A 25 -2.54 -4.80 -5.79
CA GLY A 25 -3.91 -4.74 -5.30
C GLY A 25 -4.77 -3.69 -6.01
N SER A 26 -5.93 -3.43 -5.45
CA SER A 26 -6.82 -2.33 -5.81
C SER A 26 -7.71 -1.98 -4.62
N SER A 27 -8.49 -0.92 -4.72
CA SER A 27 -9.51 -0.55 -3.72
C SER A 27 -10.50 -1.68 -3.42
N ALA A 28 -10.67 -2.63 -4.34
CA ALA A 28 -11.57 -3.78 -4.18
C ALA A 28 -11.21 -4.69 -2.99
N ILE A 29 -9.98 -4.69 -2.51
CA ILE A 29 -9.61 -5.49 -1.32
C ILE A 29 -10.34 -5.04 -0.05
N TRP A 30 -10.83 -3.80 -0.03
CA TRP A 30 -11.49 -3.18 1.11
C TRP A 30 -13.02 -3.38 1.11
N PHE A 31 -13.57 -4.11 0.15
CA PHE A 31 -15.01 -4.22 -0.05
C PHE A 31 -15.77 -4.72 1.20
N LYS A 32 -15.18 -5.68 1.93
CA LYS A 32 -15.77 -6.23 3.16
C LYS A 32 -15.80 -5.22 4.33
N GLN A 33 -14.89 -4.24 4.32
CA GLN A 33 -14.74 -3.21 5.35
C GLN A 33 -15.73 -2.06 5.18
N ILE A 34 -16.17 -1.79 3.95
CA ILE A 34 -17.01 -0.64 3.61
C ILE A 34 -18.28 -0.63 4.46
N ARG A 35 -19.01 -1.73 4.47
CA ARG A 35 -20.30 -1.83 5.19
C ARG A 35 -20.20 -1.53 6.68
N PHE A 36 -19.09 -1.88 7.30
CA PHE A 36 -18.86 -1.66 8.73
C PHE A 36 -18.46 -0.22 9.01
N PHE A 37 -17.43 0.26 8.32
CA PHE A 37 -16.87 1.58 8.61
C PHE A 37 -17.74 2.74 8.12
N SER A 38 -18.48 2.60 7.01
CA SER A 38 -19.36 3.64 6.48
C SER A 38 -20.54 3.99 7.40
N LYS A 39 -20.78 3.22 8.46
CA LYS A 39 -21.78 3.57 9.47
C LYS A 39 -21.40 4.83 10.25
N ASN A 40 -20.11 5.02 10.53
CA ASN A 40 -19.61 6.06 11.41
C ASN A 40 -18.55 6.98 10.79
N PHE A 41 -17.96 6.62 9.65
CA PHE A 41 -16.89 7.32 8.99
C PHE A 41 -17.19 7.55 7.51
N ASN A 42 -16.76 8.68 6.99
CA ASN A 42 -16.63 8.86 5.55
C ASN A 42 -15.44 8.07 5.06
N LEU A 43 -15.58 7.34 3.95
CA LEU A 43 -14.52 6.50 3.44
C LEU A 43 -14.03 7.03 2.10
N LEU A 44 -12.71 7.08 1.92
CA LEU A 44 -12.03 7.33 0.66
C LEU A 44 -11.20 6.09 0.32
N LEU A 45 -11.53 5.42 -0.77
CA LEU A 45 -10.80 4.27 -1.30
C LEU A 45 -10.09 4.69 -2.56
N ILE A 46 -8.77 4.52 -2.63
CA ILE A 46 -7.93 4.99 -3.74
C ILE A 46 -7.33 3.79 -4.48
N ASP A 47 -7.37 3.83 -5.82
CA ASP A 47 -6.57 2.97 -6.66
C ASP A 47 -5.27 3.68 -7.01
N LEU A 48 -4.13 3.11 -6.59
CA LEU A 48 -2.81 3.68 -6.84
C LEU A 48 -2.46 3.67 -8.33
N ARG A 49 -1.45 4.44 -8.74
CA ARG A 49 -0.96 4.50 -10.13
C ARG A 49 -0.84 3.10 -10.74
N GLY A 50 -1.40 2.91 -11.94
CA GLY A 50 -1.34 1.65 -12.68
C GLY A 50 -2.14 0.50 -12.09
N HIS A 51 -2.90 0.71 -11.01
CA HIS A 51 -3.72 -0.30 -10.34
C HIS A 51 -5.22 -0.01 -10.50
N GLY A 52 -6.04 -1.05 -10.37
CA GLY A 52 -7.49 -0.93 -10.40
C GLY A 52 -8.00 -0.11 -11.58
N ALA A 53 -8.86 0.84 -11.33
CA ALA A 53 -9.38 1.77 -12.35
C ALA A 53 -8.41 2.94 -12.66
N SER A 54 -7.31 3.08 -11.89
CA SER A 54 -6.23 4.04 -12.22
C SER A 54 -5.25 3.52 -13.29
N LYS A 55 -5.38 2.27 -13.74
CA LYS A 55 -4.41 1.65 -14.65
C LYS A 55 -4.39 2.29 -16.05
N ASP A 56 -5.56 2.75 -16.54
CA ASP A 56 -5.74 3.31 -17.86
C ASP A 56 -5.81 4.86 -17.84
N LEU A 57 -5.69 5.47 -16.67
CA LEU A 57 -5.63 6.92 -16.59
C LEU A 57 -4.32 7.40 -17.21
N ILE A 58 -4.46 8.23 -18.24
CA ILE A 58 -3.33 8.89 -18.90
C ILE A 58 -2.67 9.77 -17.83
N GLN A 59 -1.53 9.31 -17.36
CA GLN A 59 -0.75 10.08 -16.44
C GLN A 59 -0.09 11.21 -17.23
N ASN A 60 -0.05 12.39 -16.61
CA ASN A 60 0.72 13.50 -17.14
C ASN A 60 2.12 12.98 -17.55
N PRO A 61 2.50 13.07 -18.83
CA PRO A 61 3.80 12.56 -19.30
C PRO A 61 4.98 13.18 -18.56
N PHE A 62 4.79 14.34 -17.91
CA PHE A 62 5.77 15.00 -17.06
C PHE A 62 5.80 14.43 -15.61
N LYS A 63 4.77 13.70 -15.16
CA LYS A 63 4.75 12.96 -13.87
C LYS A 63 5.18 11.49 -14.05
N THR A 64 6.24 11.24 -14.81
CA THR A 64 6.70 9.86 -15.11
C THR A 64 7.51 9.22 -14.00
N LYS A 65 7.98 10.01 -13.03
CA LYS A 65 8.79 9.50 -11.94
C LYS A 65 7.93 8.74 -10.94
N TYR A 66 8.23 7.46 -10.74
CA TYR A 66 7.71 6.65 -9.65
C TYR A 66 8.65 6.77 -8.46
N SER A 67 8.21 7.41 -7.41
CA SER A 67 8.84 7.46 -6.08
C SER A 67 7.75 7.42 -5.02
N PHE A 68 8.09 7.06 -3.78
CA PHE A 68 7.10 7.08 -2.70
C PHE A 68 6.55 8.49 -2.48
N GLU A 69 7.37 9.53 -2.63
CA GLU A 69 6.95 10.92 -2.55
C GLU A 69 5.93 11.26 -3.62
N SER A 70 6.23 10.95 -4.89
CA SER A 70 5.32 11.33 -5.99
C SER A 70 3.99 10.58 -5.95
N ILE A 71 3.96 9.37 -5.38
CA ILE A 71 2.72 8.61 -5.18
C ILE A 71 1.94 9.17 -3.97
N ALA A 72 2.64 9.62 -2.93
CA ALA A 72 2.01 10.31 -1.80
C ALA A 72 1.39 11.66 -2.24
N GLU A 73 2.06 12.40 -3.13
CA GLU A 73 1.49 13.62 -3.75
C GLU A 73 0.19 13.35 -4.49
N ASP A 74 0.11 12.25 -5.26
CA ASP A 74 -1.15 11.88 -5.93
C ASP A 74 -2.27 11.58 -4.93
N ILE A 75 -1.96 10.99 -3.78
CA ILE A 75 -2.95 10.72 -2.72
C ILE A 75 -3.44 12.05 -2.14
N PHE A 76 -2.53 13.00 -1.88
CA PHE A 76 -2.91 14.34 -1.43
C PHE A 76 -3.73 15.09 -2.49
N GLU A 77 -3.38 14.98 -3.79
CA GLU A 77 -4.17 15.54 -4.89
C GLU A 77 -5.63 15.08 -4.86
N VAL A 78 -5.86 13.78 -4.59
CA VAL A 78 -7.22 13.25 -4.42
C VAL A 78 -7.89 13.83 -3.17
N MET A 79 -7.19 13.88 -2.04
CA MET A 79 -7.74 14.44 -0.79
C MET A 79 -8.13 15.91 -0.96
N ASP A 80 -7.30 16.71 -1.66
CA ASP A 80 -7.56 18.12 -1.92
C ASP A 80 -8.78 18.31 -2.83
N HIS A 81 -8.88 17.50 -3.88
CA HIS A 81 -10.02 17.48 -4.78
C HIS A 81 -11.34 17.19 -4.05
N VAL A 82 -11.29 16.24 -3.10
CA VAL A 82 -12.46 15.86 -2.27
C VAL A 82 -12.67 16.78 -1.08
N LYS A 83 -11.77 17.75 -0.86
CA LYS A 83 -11.76 18.68 0.27
C LYS A 83 -11.63 17.98 1.63
N ILE A 84 -10.74 16.98 1.69
CA ILE A 84 -10.41 16.26 2.92
C ILE A 84 -9.14 16.89 3.52
N GLU A 85 -9.31 17.68 4.57
CA GLU A 85 -8.16 18.30 5.26
C GLU A 85 -7.34 17.29 6.06
N LYS A 86 -8.02 16.37 6.76
CA LYS A 86 -7.41 15.38 7.64
C LYS A 86 -8.14 14.04 7.56
N SER A 87 -7.40 12.91 7.65
CA SER A 87 -7.97 11.57 7.58
C SER A 87 -7.23 10.60 8.50
N HIS A 88 -7.94 9.58 8.98
CA HIS A 88 -7.30 8.33 9.43
C HIS A 88 -6.86 7.55 8.20
N PHE A 89 -5.75 6.85 8.26
CA PHE A 89 -5.26 6.04 7.15
C PHE A 89 -5.22 4.56 7.52
N VAL A 90 -5.71 3.73 6.62
CA VAL A 90 -5.66 2.27 6.71
C VAL A 90 -4.91 1.75 5.49
N GLY A 91 -3.81 1.05 5.72
CA GLY A 91 -3.02 0.49 4.62
C GLY A 91 -2.56 -0.93 4.87
N ILE A 92 -2.27 -1.62 3.78
CA ILE A 92 -1.73 -2.98 3.83
C ILE A 92 -0.43 -3.09 3.03
N SER A 93 0.58 -3.82 3.59
CA SER A 93 1.84 -4.11 2.90
C SER A 93 2.52 -2.83 2.38
N LEU A 94 2.75 -2.69 1.06
CA LEU A 94 3.31 -1.48 0.44
C LEU A 94 2.54 -0.20 0.82
N GLY A 95 1.22 -0.29 1.01
CA GLY A 95 0.39 0.82 1.47
C GLY A 95 0.82 1.38 2.82
N THR A 96 1.44 0.56 3.68
CA THR A 96 1.95 1.02 4.98
C THR A 96 3.18 1.92 4.83
N ILE A 97 4.03 1.66 3.84
CA ILE A 97 5.17 2.54 3.50
C ILE A 97 4.65 3.89 2.98
N LEU A 98 3.60 3.87 2.13
CA LEU A 98 2.99 5.10 1.61
C LEU A 98 2.33 5.92 2.73
N ILE A 99 1.60 5.29 3.66
CA ILE A 99 1.01 6.00 4.81
C ILE A 99 2.10 6.66 5.65
N ARG A 100 3.21 5.95 5.88
CA ARG A 100 4.33 6.51 6.62
C ARG A 100 4.98 7.69 5.88
N GLN A 101 5.06 7.60 4.55
CA GLN A 101 5.52 8.70 3.70
C GLN A 101 4.58 9.92 3.76
N LEU A 102 3.26 9.71 3.72
CA LEU A 102 2.26 10.77 3.90
C LEU A 102 2.43 11.48 5.24
N ALA A 103 2.62 10.69 6.31
CA ALA A 103 2.83 11.20 7.66
C ALA A 103 4.11 12.04 7.80
N GLU A 104 5.17 11.73 7.05
CA GLU A 104 6.39 12.55 7.01
C GLU A 104 6.22 13.84 6.22
N MET A 105 5.54 13.78 5.08
CA MET A 105 5.36 14.94 4.22
C MET A 105 4.39 15.96 4.83
N GLN A 106 3.25 15.49 5.35
CA GLN A 106 2.19 16.35 5.89
C GLN A 106 1.56 15.73 7.15
N PRO A 107 2.25 15.71 8.30
CA PRO A 107 1.80 15.03 9.52
C PRO A 107 0.46 15.55 10.02
N LYS A 108 0.16 16.83 9.81
CA LYS A 108 -1.11 17.46 10.23
C LYS A 108 -2.33 16.89 9.49
N ARG A 109 -2.13 16.27 8.33
CA ARG A 109 -3.20 15.66 7.53
C ARG A 109 -3.45 14.19 7.89
N VAL A 110 -2.59 13.59 8.69
CA VAL A 110 -2.68 12.18 9.13
C VAL A 110 -3.09 12.16 10.60
N ASP A 111 -4.29 11.64 10.88
CA ASP A 111 -4.82 11.63 12.25
C ASP A 111 -4.40 10.38 13.03
N LYS A 112 -4.62 9.22 12.44
CA LYS A 112 -4.22 7.91 12.97
C LYS A 112 -3.80 7.00 11.83
N MET A 113 -2.93 6.03 12.11
CA MET A 113 -2.45 5.07 11.14
C MET A 113 -2.81 3.64 11.56
N ILE A 114 -3.41 2.86 10.65
CA ILE A 114 -3.65 1.43 10.82
C ILE A 114 -2.85 0.69 9.75
N MET A 115 -1.84 -0.04 10.20
CA MET A 115 -0.80 -0.65 9.38
C MET A 115 -0.97 -2.17 9.34
N GLY A 116 -1.66 -2.69 8.32
CA GLY A 116 -1.85 -4.12 8.11
C GLY A 116 -0.68 -4.76 7.37
N GLY A 117 -0.09 -5.84 7.90
CA GLY A 117 1.09 -6.47 7.30
C GLY A 117 2.21 -5.46 7.08
N ALA A 118 2.54 -4.68 8.10
CA ALA A 118 3.43 -3.53 8.04
C ALA A 118 4.87 -3.93 7.66
N ILE A 119 5.47 -3.16 6.76
CA ILE A 119 6.86 -3.34 6.33
C ILE A 119 7.72 -2.29 7.03
N LEU A 120 8.37 -2.66 8.13
CA LEU A 120 9.26 -1.78 8.91
C LEU A 120 10.73 -2.08 8.66
N GLU A 121 11.06 -3.34 8.36
CA GLU A 121 12.41 -3.79 8.03
C GLU A 121 12.37 -4.94 7.04
N LEU A 122 13.38 -5.02 6.17
CA LEU A 122 13.57 -6.16 5.29
C LEU A 122 14.60 -7.12 5.89
N ASN A 123 14.17 -8.32 6.23
CA ASN A 123 15.06 -9.39 6.66
C ASN A 123 15.86 -9.97 5.48
N LEU A 124 16.79 -10.89 5.74
CA LEU A 124 17.62 -11.47 4.69
C LEU A 124 16.79 -12.13 3.57
N ARG A 125 15.70 -12.83 3.93
CA ARG A 125 14.83 -13.51 2.95
C ARG A 125 14.16 -12.50 2.02
N SER A 126 13.62 -11.40 2.56
CA SER A 126 12.98 -10.35 1.74
C SER A 126 14.00 -9.61 0.86
N ARG A 127 15.24 -9.42 1.32
CA ARG A 127 16.32 -8.83 0.51
C ARG A 127 16.73 -9.75 -0.65
N ILE A 128 16.89 -11.05 -0.40
CA ILE A 128 17.19 -12.04 -1.45
C ILE A 128 16.07 -12.06 -2.49
N LEU A 129 14.81 -12.05 -2.03
CA LEU A 129 13.64 -12.05 -2.91
C LEU A 129 13.60 -10.80 -3.80
N MET A 130 13.89 -9.63 -3.23
CA MET A 130 14.00 -8.37 -3.98
C MET A 130 15.15 -8.40 -4.99
N TYR A 131 16.31 -8.90 -4.59
CA TYR A 131 17.45 -9.03 -5.50
C TYR A 131 17.13 -9.95 -6.68
N PHE A 132 16.58 -11.13 -6.41
CA PHE A 132 16.12 -12.07 -7.44
C PHE A 132 15.11 -11.43 -8.39
N GLY A 133 14.07 -10.77 -7.85
CA GLY A 133 13.10 -10.06 -8.66
C GLY A 133 13.71 -8.94 -9.50
N ASN A 134 14.67 -8.20 -8.96
CA ASN A 134 15.38 -7.15 -9.69
C ASN A 134 16.19 -7.70 -10.87
N ALA A 135 16.87 -8.84 -10.67
CA ALA A 135 17.65 -9.48 -11.72
C ALA A 135 16.78 -10.07 -12.84
N THR A 136 15.56 -10.51 -12.52
CA THR A 136 14.73 -11.29 -13.44
C THR A 136 13.52 -10.55 -14.01
N LYS A 137 13.14 -9.38 -13.45
CA LYS A 137 11.90 -8.63 -13.80
C LYS A 137 11.77 -8.24 -15.28
N SER A 138 12.89 -8.09 -15.98
CA SER A 138 12.91 -7.70 -17.41
C SER A 138 12.89 -8.91 -18.35
N VAL A 139 13.22 -10.11 -17.84
CA VAL A 139 13.31 -11.34 -18.64
C VAL A 139 12.11 -12.25 -18.40
N LEU A 140 11.66 -12.36 -17.14
CA LEU A 140 10.55 -13.23 -16.79
C LEU A 140 9.20 -12.51 -16.91
N PRO A 141 8.14 -13.20 -17.37
CA PRO A 141 6.79 -12.68 -17.31
C PRO A 141 6.42 -12.32 -15.86
N TYR A 142 5.92 -11.09 -15.63
CA TYR A 142 5.62 -10.61 -14.29
C TYR A 142 4.69 -11.52 -13.47
N MET A 143 3.77 -12.22 -14.12
CA MET A 143 2.86 -13.15 -13.45
C MET A 143 3.56 -14.38 -12.87
N TRP A 144 4.71 -14.80 -13.43
CA TRP A 144 5.52 -15.85 -12.85
C TRP A 144 6.19 -15.36 -11.57
N LEU A 145 6.71 -14.15 -11.59
CA LEU A 145 7.28 -13.51 -10.40
C LEU A 145 6.23 -13.30 -9.32
N TYR A 146 5.02 -12.84 -9.66
CA TYR A 146 3.93 -12.70 -8.70
C TYR A 146 3.52 -14.03 -8.05
N ARG A 147 3.39 -15.10 -8.83
CA ARG A 147 3.10 -16.43 -8.30
C ARG A 147 4.20 -16.93 -7.38
N PHE A 148 5.44 -16.78 -7.81
CA PHE A 148 6.61 -17.16 -7.02
C PHE A 148 6.67 -16.39 -5.70
N PHE A 149 6.53 -15.06 -5.73
CA PHE A 149 6.50 -14.23 -4.53
C PHE A 149 5.32 -14.57 -3.63
N ALA A 150 4.13 -14.81 -4.18
CA ALA A 150 2.96 -15.21 -3.42
C ALA A 150 3.21 -16.49 -2.62
N PHE A 151 3.89 -17.47 -3.20
CA PHE A 151 4.25 -18.72 -2.50
C PHE A 151 5.28 -18.51 -1.40
N ILE A 152 6.29 -17.66 -1.62
CA ILE A 152 7.32 -17.39 -0.61
C ILE A 152 6.77 -16.56 0.55
N ILE A 153 5.94 -15.56 0.26
CA ILE A 153 5.36 -14.67 1.28
C ILE A 153 4.26 -15.39 2.06
N MET A 154 3.49 -16.23 1.39
CA MET A 154 2.32 -16.93 1.94
C MET A 154 2.43 -18.45 1.73
N PRO A 155 3.35 -19.17 2.39
CA PRO A 155 3.66 -20.58 2.08
C PRO A 155 2.61 -21.57 2.60
N ASN A 156 1.90 -21.25 3.67
CA ASN A 156 1.05 -22.19 4.39
C ASN A 156 -0.28 -22.48 3.68
N ARG A 157 -0.93 -23.59 4.04
CA ARG A 157 -2.23 -24.01 3.45
C ARG A 157 -3.36 -23.01 3.77
N ASN A 158 -3.40 -22.48 4.97
CA ASN A 158 -4.37 -21.46 5.39
C ASN A 158 -4.22 -20.10 4.66
N HIS A 159 -3.07 -19.84 4.00
CA HIS A 159 -2.87 -18.69 3.15
C HIS A 159 -3.47 -18.82 1.74
N LYS A 160 -4.10 -19.95 1.40
CA LYS A 160 -4.59 -20.26 0.04
C LYS A 160 -5.50 -19.16 -0.52
N GLU A 161 -6.48 -18.72 0.27
CA GLU A 161 -7.41 -17.67 -0.17
C GLU A 161 -6.69 -16.34 -0.43
N SER A 162 -5.82 -15.93 0.48
CA SER A 162 -5.02 -14.70 0.34
C SER A 162 -4.13 -14.76 -0.90
N ARG A 163 -3.48 -15.91 -1.17
CA ARG A 163 -2.68 -16.10 -2.40
C ARG A 163 -3.54 -15.99 -3.66
N ILE A 164 -4.72 -16.61 -3.67
CA ILE A 164 -5.63 -16.56 -4.83
C ILE A 164 -6.05 -15.12 -5.09
N LEU A 165 -6.45 -14.38 -4.06
CA LEU A 165 -6.84 -12.98 -4.17
C LEU A 165 -5.68 -12.12 -4.67
N PHE A 166 -4.49 -12.27 -4.09
CA PHE A 166 -3.28 -11.55 -4.49
C PHE A 166 -2.94 -11.78 -5.98
N ILE A 167 -2.93 -13.05 -6.42
CA ILE A 167 -2.64 -13.40 -7.81
C ILE A 167 -3.74 -12.89 -8.75
N ARG A 168 -5.01 -12.95 -8.33
CA ARG A 168 -6.14 -12.46 -9.12
C ARG A 168 -6.07 -10.96 -9.37
N GLU A 169 -5.77 -10.18 -8.35
CA GLU A 169 -5.63 -8.72 -8.48
C GLU A 169 -4.39 -8.37 -9.32
N ALA A 170 -3.26 -9.07 -9.10
CA ALA A 170 -2.05 -8.86 -9.88
C ALA A 170 -2.22 -9.11 -11.38
N LYS A 171 -3.12 -10.02 -11.80
CA LYS A 171 -3.44 -10.26 -13.22
C LYS A 171 -4.00 -9.03 -13.94
N LYS A 172 -4.57 -8.09 -13.21
CA LYS A 172 -5.14 -6.86 -13.77
C LYS A 172 -4.05 -5.80 -14.08
N LEU A 173 -2.83 -6.00 -13.58
CA LEU A 173 -1.69 -5.10 -13.78
C LEU A 173 -1.06 -5.33 -15.15
N TYR A 174 -0.51 -4.29 -15.77
CA TYR A 174 0.31 -4.42 -16.96
C TYR A 174 1.77 -4.70 -16.61
N GLN A 175 2.48 -5.42 -17.49
CA GLN A 175 3.93 -5.70 -17.34
C GLN A 175 4.74 -4.41 -17.07
N LYS A 176 4.46 -3.34 -17.83
CA LYS A 176 5.15 -2.04 -17.67
C LYS A 176 4.95 -1.44 -16.28
N GLU A 177 3.74 -1.56 -15.72
CA GLU A 177 3.44 -1.05 -14.38
C GLU A 177 4.11 -1.89 -13.30
N PHE A 178 4.11 -3.22 -13.46
CA PHE A 178 4.89 -4.09 -12.58
C PHE A 178 6.37 -3.66 -12.53
N ILE A 179 7.00 -3.41 -13.67
CA ILE A 179 8.40 -2.98 -13.73
C ILE A 179 8.60 -1.62 -13.06
N ARG A 180 7.68 -0.66 -13.25
CA ARG A 180 7.73 0.66 -12.62
C ARG A 180 7.67 0.56 -11.09
N TRP A 181 6.68 -0.18 -10.59
CA TRP A 181 6.53 -0.43 -9.15
C TRP A 181 7.69 -1.24 -8.59
N PHE A 182 8.20 -2.21 -9.35
CA PHE A 182 9.35 -2.98 -8.91
C PHE A 182 10.63 -2.14 -8.79
N LYS A 183 10.78 -1.10 -9.60
CA LYS A 183 11.91 -0.14 -9.45
C LYS A 183 11.89 0.58 -8.11
N LEU A 184 10.71 0.82 -7.52
CA LEU A 184 10.58 1.42 -6.18
C LEU A 184 11.20 0.54 -5.08
N THR A 185 11.40 -0.75 -5.33
CA THR A 185 12.01 -1.63 -4.33
C THR A 185 13.42 -1.17 -3.95
N SER A 186 14.15 -0.49 -4.84
CA SER A 186 15.46 0.09 -4.54
C SER A 186 15.38 1.23 -3.51
N GLU A 187 14.25 1.92 -3.41
CA GLU A 187 14.02 3.00 -2.46
C GLU A 187 13.58 2.50 -1.08
N ILE A 188 13.06 1.25 -0.98
CA ILE A 188 12.49 0.73 0.26
C ILE A 188 13.51 0.73 1.40
N ILE A 189 14.71 0.20 1.19
CA ILE A 189 15.73 0.09 2.26
C ILE A 189 16.15 1.47 2.77
N PRO A 190 16.52 2.46 1.91
CA PRO A 190 16.79 3.81 2.36
C PRO A 190 15.61 4.44 3.12
N LYS A 191 14.39 4.29 2.61
CA LYS A 191 13.17 4.81 3.25
C LYS A 191 12.95 4.24 4.64
N LEU A 192 12.98 2.91 4.77
CA LEU A 192 12.81 2.26 6.07
C LEU A 192 13.89 2.65 7.09
N ARG A 193 15.11 2.97 6.64
CA ARG A 193 16.16 3.53 7.51
C ARG A 193 15.81 4.93 8.01
N ILE A 194 15.26 5.79 7.15
CA ILE A 194 14.78 7.13 7.53
C ILE A 194 13.62 6.99 8.52
N PHE A 195 12.62 6.16 8.21
CA PHE A 195 11.45 5.94 9.05
C PHE A 195 11.77 5.47 10.48
N ARG A 196 12.87 4.76 10.66
CA ARG A 196 13.35 4.35 11.99
C ARG A 196 14.05 5.46 12.76
N LYS A 197 14.63 6.45 12.06
CA LYS A 197 15.33 7.58 12.67
C LYS A 197 14.41 8.74 13.01
N VAL A 198 13.37 8.93 12.21
CA VAL A 198 12.40 10.00 12.35
C VAL A 198 11.14 9.42 12.98
N THR A 199 10.82 9.81 14.19
CA THR A 199 9.55 9.47 14.85
C THR A 199 8.46 10.43 14.36
N VAL A 200 7.27 9.90 14.11
CA VAL A 200 6.07 10.71 13.93
C VAL A 200 5.17 10.49 15.14
N ASP A 201 4.75 11.57 15.74
CA ASP A 201 3.83 11.54 16.90
C ASP A 201 2.38 11.40 16.39
N ILE A 202 2.09 10.25 15.78
CA ILE A 202 0.77 9.89 15.25
C ILE A 202 0.39 8.52 15.80
N PRO A 203 -0.77 8.38 16.47
CA PRO A 203 -1.22 7.09 16.99
C PRO A 203 -1.27 6.03 15.90
N THR A 204 -0.55 4.94 16.12
CA THR A 204 -0.37 3.88 15.12
C THR A 204 -0.76 2.52 15.67
N LEU A 205 -1.67 1.82 14.96
CA LEU A 205 -2.06 0.45 15.24
C LEU A 205 -1.44 -0.48 14.19
N TYR A 206 -0.69 -1.50 14.64
CA TYR A 206 -0.17 -2.55 13.77
C TYR A 206 -1.06 -3.79 13.84
N ILE A 207 -1.47 -4.30 12.68
CA ILE A 207 -2.23 -5.54 12.53
C ILE A 207 -1.40 -6.51 11.69
N MET A 208 -0.90 -7.56 12.33
CA MET A 208 -0.01 -8.54 11.69
C MET A 208 -0.61 -9.94 11.76
N GLY A 209 -0.40 -10.74 10.71
CA GLY A 209 -0.68 -12.17 10.80
C GLY A 209 0.36 -12.83 11.71
N ASP A 210 -0.07 -13.77 12.54
CA ASP A 210 0.80 -14.57 13.44
C ASP A 210 1.82 -15.41 12.68
N GLN A 211 1.53 -15.74 11.41
CA GLN A 211 2.38 -16.50 10.51
C GLN A 211 3.12 -15.62 9.48
N ASP A 212 3.19 -14.32 9.70
CA ASP A 212 4.02 -13.44 8.88
C ASP A 212 5.49 -13.52 9.32
N TYR A 213 6.21 -14.51 8.82
CA TYR A 213 7.62 -14.72 9.15
C TYR A 213 8.57 -13.70 8.52
N MET A 214 8.07 -12.86 7.59
CA MET A 214 8.90 -11.86 6.92
C MET A 214 8.94 -10.53 7.67
N PHE A 215 7.80 -10.04 8.12
CA PHE A 215 7.66 -8.67 8.62
C PHE A 215 7.28 -8.59 10.10
N LEU A 216 6.52 -9.55 10.64
CA LEU A 216 6.14 -9.59 12.06
C LEU A 216 7.33 -9.43 13.03
N PRO A 217 8.51 -10.06 12.81
CA PRO A 217 9.64 -9.89 13.73
C PRO A 217 10.12 -8.45 13.86
N SER A 218 10.00 -7.65 12.79
CA SER A 218 10.40 -6.23 12.82
C SER A 218 9.38 -5.36 13.53
N VAL A 219 8.10 -5.70 13.45
CA VAL A 219 7.02 -4.98 14.15
C VAL A 219 7.11 -5.22 15.65
N ARG A 220 7.33 -6.47 16.10
CA ARG A 220 7.52 -6.81 17.52
C ARG A 220 8.67 -6.08 18.22
N LYS A 221 9.60 -5.50 17.46
CA LYS A 221 10.72 -4.71 18.03
C LYS A 221 10.35 -3.27 18.35
N VAL A 222 9.25 -2.78 17.81
CA VAL A 222 8.83 -1.37 17.93
C VAL A 222 7.49 -1.19 18.66
N THR A 223 6.82 -2.30 18.96
CA THR A 223 5.61 -2.37 19.80
C THR A 223 5.92 -3.01 21.13
#